data_5afcd1381907140456e2d49143949ad4
#
_entry.id   5afcd1381907140456e2d49143949ad4
#
_cell.length_a   1.000
_cell.length_b   1.000
_cell.length_c   1.000
_cell.angle_alpha   90.00
_cell.angle_beta   90.00
_cell.angle_gamma   90.00
#
_symmetry.space_group_name_H-M   'P 1'
#
loop_
_entity.id
_entity.type
_entity.pdbx_description
1 polymer ?
#
loop_
_entity_poly.entity_id
_entity_poly.type
_entity_poly.pdbx_seq_one_letter_code
_entity_poly.pdbx_strand_id
1 'polypeptide(L)'
;MLSIWGGIDVAVVRPMQRHGSVSVFFCQPNSNMLSCRKFTESICPMRYWLEYIPFIAIATIIRLLPRDVALALGRQLGNLGRHLVPRRARIADDNLRHAFPEMPSSEREYIVKSVFREMGHGFIEMLRLDKFDGKHDLDKFFTIEGIEHIHEALALGRGCIILAGHLGFWEAGNFVFPTLGIPLGVVAKPMKNHLVDAYFRRMREAYGAYIIDTHKGARRIFKALQSNHAIGILMDQHMPRSQAVRVPFFGRPAYTTPIIAQLAMKNQVPIVPAFSYRNHDNTYRGKVSPMFFLEQDFSDAGIVAGTALMTKKIEECIREDVSQWFWVHRRWKHMDKDVK
;
A
#
# COMPACT_ATOMS: atom_id res chain seq x y z
N MET A 1 -48.77 -17.62 6.94
CA MET A 1 -48.24 -18.20 5.72
C MET A 1 -46.86 -18.68 6.01
N LEU A 2 -46.78 -19.92 6.43
CA LEU A 2 -45.59 -20.72 6.68
C LEU A 2 -45.30 -21.53 5.44
N SER A 3 -44.08 -21.56 5.02
CA SER A 3 -43.38 -22.67 4.35
C SER A 3 -42.37 -22.13 3.34
N ILE A 4 -41.11 -22.10 3.71
CA ILE A 4 -39.92 -22.43 2.91
C ILE A 4 -38.73 -22.47 3.90
N TRP A 5 -38.57 -23.55 4.65
CA TRP A 5 -37.31 -24.02 5.25
C TRP A 5 -37.42 -25.55 5.33
N GLY A 6 -37.07 -26.19 4.21
CA GLY A 6 -36.90 -27.64 4.13
C GLY A 6 -35.54 -28.04 4.63
N GLY A 7 -35.51 -28.89 5.67
CA GLY A 7 -34.53 -29.94 5.89
C GLY A 7 -33.08 -29.53 6.17
N ILE A 8 -32.77 -29.05 7.37
CA ILE A 8 -31.42 -29.15 7.93
C ILE A 8 -31.55 -29.87 9.27
N ASP A 9 -31.15 -31.12 9.33
CA ASP A 9 -31.01 -31.84 10.60
C ASP A 9 -29.75 -31.33 11.28
N VAL A 10 -29.93 -30.63 12.41
CA VAL A 10 -28.85 -30.15 13.26
C VAL A 10 -28.49 -31.28 14.26
N ALA A 11 -27.42 -31.99 13.99
CA ALA A 11 -26.83 -32.88 14.98
C ALA A 11 -26.01 -32.06 15.97
N VAL A 12 -26.53 -31.90 17.19
CA VAL A 12 -25.81 -31.28 18.31
C VAL A 12 -24.77 -32.24 18.83
N VAL A 13 -23.48 -31.96 18.55
CA VAL A 13 -22.35 -32.69 19.18
C VAL A 13 -21.83 -31.87 20.37
N ARG A 14 -21.73 -32.52 21.53
CA ARG A 14 -21.27 -31.92 22.79
C ARG A 14 -19.92 -31.22 22.68
N PRO A 15 -19.72 -30.09 23.37
CA PRO A 15 -18.45 -29.35 23.30
C PRO A 15 -17.36 -30.12 24.08
N MET A 16 -16.26 -30.41 23.39
CA MET A 16 -15.02 -30.83 24.04
C MET A 16 -14.20 -29.57 24.32
N GLN A 17 -14.14 -29.17 25.57
CA GLN A 17 -13.31 -28.04 26.03
C GLN A 17 -11.82 -28.43 25.98
N ARG A 18 -11.10 -27.89 25.03
CA ARG A 18 -9.66 -27.58 25.14
C ARG A 18 -9.36 -26.31 24.35
N HIS A 19 -8.95 -25.28 25.07
CA HIS A 19 -8.44 -24.00 24.56
C HIS A 19 -9.38 -23.19 23.64
N GLY A 20 -10.40 -22.54 24.20
CA GLY A 20 -10.95 -21.25 23.74
C GLY A 20 -11.51 -21.16 22.31
N SER A 21 -11.76 -22.26 21.60
CA SER A 21 -12.40 -22.28 20.29
C SER A 21 -13.63 -23.20 20.28
N VAL A 22 -14.77 -22.66 19.87
CA VAL A 22 -15.99 -23.44 19.62
C VAL A 22 -15.99 -23.83 18.13
N SER A 23 -15.98 -25.15 17.86
CA SER A 23 -16.07 -25.65 16.48
C SER A 23 -17.51 -26.13 16.23
N VAL A 24 -18.19 -25.51 15.27
CA VAL A 24 -19.52 -25.96 14.80
C VAL A 24 -19.32 -26.71 13.48
N PHE A 25 -19.82 -27.95 13.41
CA PHE A 25 -19.75 -28.78 12.21
C PHE A 25 -21.12 -28.80 11.53
N PHE A 26 -21.17 -28.47 10.25
CA PHE A 26 -22.34 -28.70 9.39
C PHE A 26 -22.06 -29.89 8.48
N CYS A 27 -22.88 -30.93 8.57
CA CYS A 27 -22.85 -32.07 7.65
C CYS A 27 -23.99 -31.92 6.62
N GLN A 28 -23.68 -31.89 5.32
CA GLN A 28 -24.68 -32.09 4.26
C GLN A 28 -24.80 -33.58 3.93
N PRO A 29 -26.01 -34.14 3.91
CA PRO A 29 -26.22 -35.52 3.49
C PRO A 29 -26.38 -35.56 1.97
N ASN A 30 -25.29 -35.77 1.21
CA ASN A 30 -25.31 -36.37 -0.13
C ASN A 30 -23.90 -36.44 -0.72
N SER A 31 -23.45 -37.65 -0.84
CA SER A 31 -22.36 -38.23 -1.63
C SER A 31 -21.29 -38.95 -0.77
N ASN A 32 -20.80 -40.05 -1.28
CA ASN A 32 -19.95 -41.06 -0.65
C ASN A 32 -18.57 -40.61 -0.16
N MET A 33 -18.44 -39.40 0.41
CA MET A 33 -17.28 -38.94 1.19
C MET A 33 -17.71 -37.83 2.16
N LEU A 34 -17.67 -38.09 3.46
CA LEU A 34 -17.86 -37.12 4.53
C LEU A 34 -16.70 -36.09 4.52
N SER A 35 -16.88 -35.00 3.78
CA SER A 35 -15.99 -33.84 3.85
C SER A 35 -16.49 -32.89 4.92
N CYS A 36 -16.05 -33.10 6.17
CA CYS A 36 -16.23 -32.14 7.25
C CYS A 36 -15.32 -30.92 7.02
N ARG A 37 -15.88 -29.80 6.52
CA ARG A 37 -15.16 -28.52 6.57
C ARG A 37 -15.21 -27.99 8.00
N LYS A 38 -14.05 -27.90 8.65
CA LYS A 38 -13.88 -27.14 9.90
C LYS A 38 -14.10 -25.66 9.59
N PHE A 39 -15.23 -25.12 10.01
CA PHE A 39 -15.40 -23.69 10.16
C PHE A 39 -14.90 -23.33 11.57
N THR A 40 -13.64 -23.00 11.70
CA THR A 40 -13.16 -22.28 12.89
C THR A 40 -13.59 -20.83 12.73
N GLU A 41 -14.75 -20.45 13.28
CA GLU A 41 -15.02 -19.06 13.61
C GLU A 41 -13.98 -18.64 14.64
N SER A 42 -12.92 -17.98 14.20
CA SER A 42 -12.00 -17.31 15.08
C SER A 42 -12.78 -16.22 15.79
N ILE A 43 -13.18 -16.44 17.05
CA ILE A 43 -13.72 -15.38 17.91
C ILE A 43 -12.71 -14.23 17.85
N CYS A 44 -13.12 -13.11 17.29
CA CYS A 44 -12.27 -11.93 17.19
C CYS A 44 -11.79 -11.57 18.61
N PRO A 45 -10.47 -11.56 18.88
CA PRO A 45 -9.98 -11.25 20.22
C PRO A 45 -10.56 -9.90 20.69
N MET A 46 -11.05 -9.83 21.92
CA MET A 46 -11.64 -8.61 22.51
C MET A 46 -10.77 -7.37 22.29
N ARG A 47 -9.43 -7.54 22.31
CA ARG A 47 -8.48 -6.46 22.06
C ARG A 47 -8.66 -5.81 20.69
N TYR A 48 -9.11 -6.53 19.64
CA TYR A 48 -9.33 -5.96 18.31
C TYR A 48 -10.54 -5.03 18.30
N TRP A 49 -11.56 -5.35 19.09
CA TRP A 49 -12.69 -4.46 19.30
C TRP A 49 -12.29 -3.21 20.10
N LEU A 50 -11.44 -3.36 21.13
CA LEU A 50 -10.91 -2.23 21.91
C LEU A 50 -10.09 -1.25 21.05
N GLU A 51 -9.39 -1.74 20.03
CA GLU A 51 -8.68 -0.91 19.04
C GLU A 51 -9.64 -0.35 17.99
N TYR A 52 -10.61 -1.15 17.53
CA TYR A 52 -11.49 -0.78 16.41
C TYR A 52 -12.57 0.22 16.79
N ILE A 53 -13.20 0.10 17.96
CA ILE A 53 -14.28 1.01 18.37
C ILE A 53 -13.82 2.48 18.42
N PRO A 54 -12.72 2.84 19.11
CA PRO A 54 -12.24 4.22 19.08
C PRO A 54 -11.77 4.63 17.67
N PHE A 55 -11.15 3.73 16.90
CA PHE A 55 -10.76 4.00 15.53
C PHE A 55 -11.96 4.37 14.66
N ILE A 56 -13.03 3.56 14.65
CA ILE A 56 -14.20 3.81 13.80
C ILE A 56 -14.98 5.05 14.26
N ALA A 57 -15.03 5.33 15.57
CA ALA A 57 -15.63 6.55 16.09
C ALA A 57 -14.90 7.80 15.57
N ILE A 58 -13.56 7.82 15.66
CA ILE A 58 -12.73 8.91 15.14
C ILE A 58 -12.88 9.02 13.61
N ALA A 59 -12.81 7.88 12.89
CA ALA A 59 -12.98 7.86 11.44
C ALA A 59 -14.36 8.43 11.04
N THR A 60 -15.42 8.08 11.76
CA THR A 60 -16.77 8.61 11.51
C THR A 60 -16.83 10.11 11.71
N ILE A 61 -16.29 10.64 12.80
CA ILE A 61 -16.23 12.09 13.05
C ILE A 61 -15.48 12.80 11.91
N ILE A 62 -14.30 12.31 11.55
CA ILE A 62 -13.49 12.87 10.46
C ILE A 62 -14.27 12.86 9.13
N ARG A 63 -15.02 11.82 8.85
CA ARG A 63 -15.82 11.67 7.63
C ARG A 63 -17.02 12.61 7.55
N LEU A 64 -17.52 13.10 8.68
CA LEU A 64 -18.61 14.10 8.77
C LEU A 64 -18.10 15.53 8.54
N LEU A 65 -16.82 15.81 8.75
CA LEU A 65 -16.26 17.14 8.56
C LEU A 65 -16.17 17.50 7.07
N PRO A 66 -16.30 18.80 6.70
CA PRO A 66 -15.87 19.28 5.39
C PRO A 66 -14.40 18.90 5.11
N ARG A 67 -14.04 18.66 3.83
CA ARG A 67 -12.70 18.18 3.46
C ARG A 67 -11.59 19.07 4.00
N ASP A 68 -11.71 20.40 3.82
CA ASP A 68 -10.66 21.34 4.22
C ASP A 68 -10.46 21.39 5.74
N VAL A 69 -11.55 21.29 6.51
CA VAL A 69 -11.50 21.20 7.97
C VAL A 69 -10.82 19.89 8.41
N ALA A 70 -11.18 18.77 7.77
CA ALA A 70 -10.56 17.48 8.06
C ALA A 70 -9.05 17.49 7.74
N LEU A 71 -8.65 18.07 6.61
CA LEU A 71 -7.23 18.19 6.23
C LEU A 71 -6.46 19.13 7.18
N ALA A 72 -7.06 20.26 7.58
CA ALA A 72 -6.47 21.15 8.58
C ALA A 72 -6.23 20.41 9.91
N LEU A 73 -7.21 19.59 10.35
CA LEU A 73 -7.06 18.72 11.51
C LEU A 73 -5.91 17.71 11.31
N GLY A 74 -5.84 17.06 10.15
CA GLY A 74 -4.76 16.14 9.79
C GLY A 74 -3.37 16.77 9.91
N ARG A 75 -3.22 18.00 9.39
CA ARG A 75 -1.99 18.79 9.53
C ARG A 75 -1.61 19.05 10.98
N GLN A 76 -2.59 19.38 11.85
CA GLN A 76 -2.32 19.62 13.27
C GLN A 76 -1.99 18.30 14.00
N LEU A 77 -2.68 17.21 13.68
CA LEU A 77 -2.35 15.89 14.21
C LEU A 77 -0.93 15.44 13.79
N GLY A 78 -0.52 15.75 12.56
CA GLY A 78 0.84 15.54 12.09
C GLY A 78 1.86 16.36 12.91
N ASN A 79 1.61 17.66 13.12
CA ASN A 79 2.48 18.51 13.94
C ASN A 79 2.62 17.95 15.37
N LEU A 80 1.50 17.55 15.99
CA LEU A 80 1.50 16.95 17.32
C LEU A 80 2.23 15.59 17.33
N GLY A 81 2.00 14.77 16.32
CA GLY A 81 2.62 13.45 16.16
C GLY A 81 4.15 13.53 16.16
N ARG A 82 4.75 14.57 15.57
CA ARG A 82 6.20 14.80 15.62
C ARG A 82 6.75 14.86 17.05
N HIS A 83 6.00 15.46 17.96
CA HIS A 83 6.39 15.59 19.37
C HIS A 83 6.08 14.33 20.18
N LEU A 84 4.98 13.64 19.86
CA LEU A 84 4.58 12.41 20.57
C LEU A 84 5.45 11.19 20.21
N VAL A 85 6.04 11.16 19.01
CA VAL A 85 6.90 10.06 18.57
C VAL A 85 8.30 10.53 18.14
N PRO A 86 9.09 11.14 19.06
CA PRO A 86 10.38 11.78 18.73
C PRO A 86 11.40 10.79 18.13
N ARG A 87 11.25 9.49 18.41
CA ARG A 87 12.08 8.45 17.79
C ARG A 87 11.88 8.41 16.27
N ARG A 88 10.67 8.63 15.76
CA ARG A 88 10.40 8.66 14.33
C ARG A 88 10.93 9.92 13.67
N ALA A 89 10.84 11.06 14.35
CA ALA A 89 11.44 12.31 13.90
C ALA A 89 12.97 12.19 13.77
N ARG A 90 13.64 11.57 14.75
CA ARG A 90 15.10 11.28 14.66
C ARG A 90 15.44 10.36 13.49
N ILE A 91 14.65 9.30 13.24
CA ILE A 91 14.87 8.42 12.08
C ILE A 91 14.74 9.21 10.78
N ALA A 92 13.80 10.12 10.67
CA ALA A 92 13.63 10.95 9.47
C ALA A 92 14.84 11.90 9.27
N ASP A 93 15.30 12.55 10.32
CA ASP A 93 16.51 13.40 10.26
C ASP A 93 17.77 12.59 9.89
N ASP A 94 17.97 11.42 10.51
CA ASP A 94 19.08 10.52 10.20
C ASP A 94 19.05 10.05 8.74
N ASN A 95 17.89 9.69 8.22
CA ASN A 95 17.71 9.30 6.84
C ASN A 95 18.02 10.45 5.87
N LEU A 96 17.54 11.67 6.16
CA LEU A 96 17.82 12.87 5.37
C LEU A 96 19.31 13.21 5.38
N ARG A 97 19.97 13.13 6.53
CA ARG A 97 21.43 13.37 6.67
C ARG A 97 22.23 12.40 5.81
N HIS A 98 21.79 11.15 5.68
CA HIS A 98 22.45 10.17 4.83
C HIS A 98 22.17 10.39 3.34
N ALA A 99 20.94 10.75 3.00
CA ALA A 99 20.54 10.95 1.60
C ALA A 99 21.08 12.29 1.03
N PHE A 100 21.22 13.30 1.89
CA PHE A 100 21.64 14.66 1.54
C PHE A 100 22.65 15.18 2.58
N PRO A 101 23.92 14.72 2.53
CA PRO A 101 24.92 15.10 3.55
C PRO A 101 25.14 16.61 3.67
N GLU A 102 25.04 17.35 2.57
CA GLU A 102 25.26 18.80 2.50
C GLU A 102 24.04 19.63 2.93
N MET A 103 22.89 18.99 3.19
CA MET A 103 21.65 19.68 3.56
C MET A 103 21.78 20.30 4.96
N PRO A 104 21.53 21.61 5.15
CA PRO A 104 21.57 22.27 6.43
C PRO A 104 20.59 21.65 7.45
N SER A 105 20.94 21.70 8.73
CA SER A 105 20.07 21.14 9.80
C SER A 105 18.69 21.83 9.86
N SER A 106 18.63 23.12 9.60
CA SER A 106 17.37 23.89 9.55
C SER A 106 16.45 23.41 8.43
N GLU A 107 17.00 23.08 7.27
CA GLU A 107 16.23 22.55 6.14
C GLU A 107 15.75 21.12 6.45
N ARG A 108 16.61 20.28 7.03
CA ARG A 108 16.18 18.94 7.46
C ARG A 108 15.05 19.00 8.49
N GLU A 109 15.13 19.91 9.45
CA GLU A 109 14.06 20.10 10.44
C GLU A 109 12.73 20.51 9.78
N TYR A 110 12.79 21.43 8.80
CA TYR A 110 11.63 21.83 8.01
C TYR A 110 11.02 20.63 7.27
N ILE A 111 11.85 19.83 6.59
CA ILE A 111 11.41 18.62 5.88
C ILE A 111 10.80 17.61 6.85
N VAL A 112 11.44 17.32 7.99
CA VAL A 112 10.88 16.40 9.00
C VAL A 112 9.49 16.87 9.46
N LYS A 113 9.32 18.18 9.70
CA LYS A 113 8.01 18.74 10.05
C LYS A 113 6.98 18.55 8.92
N SER A 114 7.39 18.76 7.68
CA SER A 114 6.53 18.58 6.50
C SER A 114 6.11 17.12 6.34
N VAL A 115 7.04 16.16 6.49
CA VAL A 115 6.75 14.72 6.46
C VAL A 115 5.65 14.32 7.46
N PHE A 116 5.71 14.81 8.68
CA PHE A 116 4.68 14.51 9.68
C PHE A 116 3.32 15.14 9.31
N ARG A 117 3.33 16.33 8.71
CA ARG A 117 2.10 16.96 8.20
C ARG A 117 1.50 16.16 7.05
N GLU A 118 2.32 15.72 6.10
CA GLU A 118 1.88 14.88 4.99
C GLU A 118 1.35 13.51 5.46
N MET A 119 1.96 12.91 6.48
CA MET A 119 1.42 11.71 7.12
C MET A 119 0.01 11.96 7.72
N GLY A 120 -0.16 13.10 8.40
CA GLY A 120 -1.45 13.49 8.93
C GLY A 120 -2.50 13.71 7.83
N HIS A 121 -2.14 14.44 6.77
CA HIS A 121 -3.01 14.63 5.60
C HIS A 121 -3.37 13.29 4.94
N GLY A 122 -2.37 12.46 4.59
CA GLY A 122 -2.58 11.17 3.94
C GLY A 122 -3.46 10.22 4.76
N PHE A 123 -3.33 10.24 6.10
CA PHE A 123 -4.20 9.46 6.98
C PHE A 123 -5.66 9.94 6.90
N ILE A 124 -5.90 11.25 6.95
CA ILE A 124 -7.24 11.83 6.82
C ILE A 124 -7.86 11.51 5.47
N GLU A 125 -7.11 11.69 4.38
CA GLU A 125 -7.60 11.37 3.03
C GLU A 125 -7.91 9.88 2.88
N MET A 126 -7.07 9.00 3.45
CA MET A 126 -7.32 7.57 3.42
C MET A 126 -8.61 7.17 4.17
N LEU A 127 -8.93 7.84 5.29
CA LEU A 127 -10.20 7.63 6.00
C LEU A 127 -11.43 8.11 5.20
N ARG A 128 -11.23 8.91 4.17
CA ARG A 128 -12.25 9.58 3.36
C ARG A 128 -12.18 9.22 1.87
N LEU A 129 -11.32 8.26 1.51
CA LEU A 129 -11.02 7.96 0.11
C LEU A 129 -12.30 7.67 -0.72
N ASP A 130 -13.26 6.95 -0.14
CA ASP A 130 -14.55 6.63 -0.75
C ASP A 130 -15.55 7.80 -0.84
N LYS A 131 -15.14 9.01 -0.46
CA LYS A 131 -15.96 10.22 -0.54
C LYS A 131 -15.69 11.10 -1.75
N PHE A 132 -14.70 10.77 -2.54
CA PHE A 132 -14.50 11.46 -3.81
C PHE A 132 -15.67 11.15 -4.76
N ASP A 133 -16.17 12.18 -5.43
CA ASP A 133 -17.29 12.06 -6.38
C ASP A 133 -16.76 11.80 -7.81
N GLY A 134 -16.29 10.56 -8.04
CA GLY A 134 -15.93 10.07 -9.35
C GLY A 134 -15.13 11.07 -10.20
N LYS A 135 -15.57 11.26 -11.44
CA LYS A 135 -14.90 12.18 -12.39
C LYS A 135 -14.94 13.65 -11.96
N HIS A 136 -16.00 14.08 -11.26
CA HIS A 136 -16.11 15.47 -10.81
C HIS A 136 -14.96 15.85 -9.88
N ASP A 137 -14.68 15.05 -8.87
CA ASP A 137 -13.59 15.32 -7.92
C ASP A 137 -12.22 15.01 -8.51
N LEU A 138 -12.15 14.06 -9.47
CA LEU A 138 -10.93 13.84 -10.24
C LEU A 138 -10.51 15.11 -10.97
N ASP A 139 -11.40 15.71 -11.76
CA ASP A 139 -11.12 16.91 -12.53
C ASP A 139 -10.86 18.14 -11.63
N LYS A 140 -11.50 18.19 -10.44
CA LYS A 140 -11.35 19.28 -9.49
C LYS A 140 -10.06 19.26 -8.69
N PHE A 141 -9.64 18.07 -8.25
CA PHE A 141 -8.55 17.94 -7.27
C PHE A 141 -7.28 17.34 -7.82
N PHE A 142 -7.30 16.74 -9.01
CA PHE A 142 -6.14 16.03 -9.57
C PHE A 142 -5.77 16.56 -10.95
N THR A 143 -4.53 16.98 -11.10
CA THR A 143 -3.90 17.18 -12.41
C THR A 143 -2.98 16.01 -12.68
N ILE A 144 -3.19 15.28 -13.78
CA ILE A 144 -2.44 14.05 -14.07
C ILE A 144 -1.68 14.27 -15.39
N GLU A 145 -0.36 14.18 -15.29
CA GLU A 145 0.56 14.30 -16.41
C GLU A 145 1.02 12.90 -16.84
N GLY A 146 1.01 12.60 -18.14
CA GLY A 146 1.57 11.37 -18.71
C GLY A 146 0.70 10.13 -18.54
N ILE A 147 -0.60 10.27 -18.30
CA ILE A 147 -1.52 9.11 -18.13
C ILE A 147 -1.52 8.18 -19.35
N GLU A 148 -1.23 8.73 -20.54
CA GLU A 148 -1.07 8.00 -21.79
C GLU A 148 -0.05 6.88 -21.69
N HIS A 149 1.00 7.01 -20.91
CA HIS A 149 2.02 5.97 -20.73
C HIS A 149 1.48 4.68 -20.08
N ILE A 150 0.43 4.78 -19.24
CA ILE A 150 -0.25 3.59 -18.72
C ILE A 150 -1.11 2.95 -19.81
N HIS A 151 -1.82 3.75 -20.61
CA HIS A 151 -2.61 3.24 -21.72
C HIS A 151 -1.73 2.56 -22.78
N GLU A 152 -0.60 3.16 -23.14
CA GLU A 152 0.40 2.58 -24.03
C GLU A 152 0.93 1.23 -23.48
N ALA A 153 1.23 1.17 -22.19
CA ALA A 153 1.70 -0.04 -21.54
C ALA A 153 0.64 -1.16 -21.56
N LEU A 154 -0.63 -0.82 -21.27
CA LEU A 154 -1.75 -1.77 -21.31
C LEU A 154 -2.10 -2.21 -22.74
N ALA A 155 -1.88 -1.35 -23.75
CA ALA A 155 -2.09 -1.70 -25.16
C ALA A 155 -1.19 -2.86 -25.63
N LEU A 156 -0.09 -3.14 -24.92
CA LEU A 156 0.76 -4.31 -25.18
C LEU A 156 0.11 -5.65 -24.79
N GLY A 157 -1.05 -5.65 -24.11
CA GLY A 157 -1.84 -6.85 -23.79
C GLY A 157 -1.23 -7.78 -22.73
N ARG A 158 -0.27 -7.32 -21.94
CA ARG A 158 0.44 -8.12 -20.91
C ARG A 158 0.41 -7.50 -19.52
N GLY A 159 -0.50 -6.54 -19.29
CA GLY A 159 -0.58 -5.74 -18.08
C GLY A 159 0.62 -4.80 -17.92
N CYS A 160 0.67 -4.07 -16.82
CA CYS A 160 1.81 -3.23 -16.46
C CYS A 160 2.04 -3.21 -14.96
N ILE A 161 3.27 -2.90 -14.56
CA ILE A 161 3.61 -2.62 -13.16
C ILE A 161 3.63 -1.10 -12.99
N ILE A 162 2.76 -0.57 -12.15
CA ILE A 162 2.83 0.81 -11.69
C ILE A 162 3.83 0.85 -10.54
N LEU A 163 5.01 1.38 -10.84
CA LEU A 163 6.08 1.55 -9.87
C LEU A 163 5.85 2.82 -9.07
N ALA A 164 5.59 2.66 -7.79
CA ALA A 164 5.31 3.76 -6.87
C ALA A 164 6.18 3.68 -5.59
N GLY A 165 6.05 4.69 -4.75
CA GLY A 165 6.66 4.78 -3.43
C GLY A 165 5.72 5.47 -2.44
N HIS A 166 6.08 5.47 -1.15
CA HIS A 166 5.32 6.16 -0.11
C HIS A 166 5.62 7.67 -0.17
N LEU A 167 5.19 8.31 -1.26
CA LEU A 167 5.38 9.72 -1.59
C LEU A 167 4.04 10.43 -1.74
N GLY A 168 3.85 11.57 -1.08
CA GLY A 168 2.62 12.33 -1.11
C GLY A 168 1.39 11.51 -0.71
N PHE A 169 0.32 11.63 -1.47
CA PHE A 169 -0.90 10.83 -1.28
C PHE A 169 -0.92 9.61 -2.21
N TRP A 170 -0.03 8.63 -1.97
CA TRP A 170 0.08 7.41 -2.79
C TRP A 170 -1.20 6.56 -2.86
N GLU A 171 -2.09 6.63 -1.85
CA GLU A 171 -3.38 5.93 -1.86
C GLU A 171 -4.36 6.51 -2.89
N ALA A 172 -4.10 7.72 -3.42
CA ALA A 172 -4.91 8.33 -4.47
C ALA A 172 -5.00 7.46 -5.73
N GLY A 173 -3.99 6.63 -6.02
CA GLY A 173 -4.01 5.69 -7.13
C GLY A 173 -5.22 4.75 -7.12
N ASN A 174 -5.73 4.39 -5.91
CA ASN A 174 -6.91 3.54 -5.76
C ASN A 174 -8.22 4.21 -6.21
N PHE A 175 -8.23 5.54 -6.27
CA PHE A 175 -9.33 6.34 -6.79
C PHE A 175 -9.09 6.73 -8.27
N VAL A 176 -7.92 7.31 -8.55
CA VAL A 176 -7.58 7.92 -9.84
C VAL A 176 -7.62 6.90 -10.97
N PHE A 177 -6.88 5.79 -10.85
CA PHE A 177 -6.76 4.85 -11.97
C PHE A 177 -8.06 4.13 -12.30
N PRO A 178 -8.84 3.59 -11.34
CA PRO A 178 -10.14 3.00 -11.66
C PRO A 178 -11.15 4.02 -12.23
N THR A 179 -11.14 5.27 -11.74
CA THR A 179 -12.02 6.34 -12.28
C THR A 179 -11.67 6.67 -13.74
N LEU A 180 -10.42 6.47 -14.15
CA LEU A 180 -9.96 6.58 -15.53
C LEU A 180 -10.16 5.30 -16.35
N GLY A 181 -10.83 4.28 -15.80
CA GLY A 181 -11.08 3.01 -16.48
C GLY A 181 -9.89 2.05 -16.52
N ILE A 182 -8.84 2.30 -15.73
CA ILE A 182 -7.66 1.45 -15.64
C ILE A 182 -7.91 0.36 -14.59
N PRO A 183 -7.93 -0.95 -14.97
CA PRO A 183 -8.10 -2.05 -14.01
C PRO A 183 -6.87 -2.15 -13.10
N LEU A 184 -7.05 -1.87 -11.81
CA LEU A 184 -5.94 -1.76 -10.85
C LEU A 184 -5.99 -2.85 -9.77
N GLY A 185 -4.91 -3.63 -9.67
CA GLY A 185 -4.60 -4.46 -8.51
C GLY A 185 -3.53 -3.79 -7.64
N VAL A 186 -3.72 -3.73 -6.33
CA VAL A 186 -2.76 -3.11 -5.39
C VAL A 186 -2.20 -4.14 -4.44
N VAL A 187 -0.87 -4.24 -4.39
CA VAL A 187 -0.20 -5.17 -3.48
C VAL A 187 -0.12 -4.56 -2.09
N ALA A 188 -0.79 -5.19 -1.13
CA ALA A 188 -0.80 -4.74 0.26
C ALA A 188 -0.63 -5.90 1.24
N LYS A 189 0.03 -5.61 2.35
CA LYS A 189 0.15 -6.56 3.48
C LYS A 189 -1.04 -6.39 4.40
N PRO A 190 -1.74 -7.47 4.79
CA PRO A 190 -2.83 -7.41 5.74
C PRO A 190 -2.40 -6.85 7.10
N MET A 191 -3.27 -6.09 7.73
CA MET A 191 -3.07 -5.59 9.08
C MET A 191 -3.36 -6.69 10.12
N LYS A 192 -2.74 -6.59 11.30
CA LYS A 192 -2.97 -7.55 12.40
C LYS A 192 -4.42 -7.52 12.89
N ASN A 193 -4.98 -6.33 13.06
CA ASN A 193 -6.38 -6.15 13.39
C ASN A 193 -7.22 -6.23 12.11
N HIS A 194 -7.89 -7.34 11.90
CA HIS A 194 -8.66 -7.58 10.68
C HIS A 194 -9.90 -6.67 10.53
N LEU A 195 -10.43 -6.09 11.62
CA LEU A 195 -11.52 -5.11 11.55
C LEU A 195 -11.04 -3.80 10.94
N VAL A 196 -9.85 -3.34 11.36
CA VAL A 196 -9.18 -2.16 10.79
C VAL A 196 -8.74 -2.45 9.36
N ASP A 197 -8.22 -3.65 9.09
CA ASP A 197 -7.84 -4.09 7.73
C ASP A 197 -9.04 -4.05 6.77
N ALA A 198 -10.18 -4.58 7.21
CA ALA A 198 -11.41 -4.57 6.42
C ALA A 198 -11.89 -3.13 6.09
N TYR A 199 -11.74 -2.19 7.05
CA TYR A 199 -12.03 -0.78 6.80
C TYR A 199 -11.15 -0.21 5.68
N PHE A 200 -9.82 -0.35 5.78
CA PHE A 200 -8.90 0.18 4.78
C PHE A 200 -9.01 -0.54 3.43
N ARG A 201 -9.29 -1.85 3.44
CA ARG A 201 -9.59 -2.59 2.22
C ARG A 201 -10.79 -1.99 1.50
N ARG A 202 -11.91 -1.78 2.21
CA ARG A 202 -13.10 -1.14 1.64
C ARG A 202 -12.81 0.24 1.06
N MET A 203 -11.96 1.04 1.72
CA MET A 203 -11.57 2.35 1.19
C MET A 203 -10.80 2.22 -0.13
N ARG A 204 -9.85 1.29 -0.23
CA ARG A 204 -9.07 1.05 -1.45
C ARG A 204 -9.90 0.47 -2.60
N GLU A 205 -10.90 -0.34 -2.27
CA GLU A 205 -11.74 -1.03 -3.26
C GLU A 205 -12.96 -0.21 -3.69
N ALA A 206 -13.18 0.97 -3.13
CA ALA A 206 -14.38 1.78 -3.32
C ALA A 206 -14.66 2.18 -4.78
N TYR A 207 -13.63 2.26 -5.61
CA TYR A 207 -13.74 2.67 -7.03
C TYR A 207 -13.41 1.55 -8.01
N GLY A 208 -13.26 0.30 -7.54
CA GLY A 208 -13.01 -0.86 -8.38
C GLY A 208 -11.55 -1.33 -8.41
N ALA A 209 -10.63 -0.71 -7.67
CA ALA A 209 -9.35 -1.34 -7.37
C ALA A 209 -9.58 -2.59 -6.52
N TYR A 210 -8.65 -3.54 -6.56
CA TYR A 210 -8.71 -4.74 -5.73
C TYR A 210 -7.35 -5.02 -5.06
N ILE A 211 -7.41 -5.67 -3.89
CA ILE A 211 -6.20 -5.93 -3.09
C ILE A 211 -5.60 -7.29 -3.42
N ILE A 212 -4.32 -7.28 -3.74
CA ILE A 212 -3.48 -8.47 -3.85
C ILE A 212 -2.70 -8.63 -2.53
N ASP A 213 -3.12 -9.62 -1.72
CA ASP A 213 -2.42 -9.95 -0.49
C ASP A 213 -1.02 -10.49 -0.79
N THR A 214 -0.03 -10.05 -0.01
CA THR A 214 1.38 -10.50 -0.12
C THR A 214 1.54 -12.01 0.10
N HIS A 215 0.64 -12.68 0.83
CA HIS A 215 0.60 -14.14 0.92
C HIS A 215 0.23 -14.75 -0.44
N LYS A 216 1.15 -15.50 -1.06
CA LYS A 216 1.06 -15.99 -2.45
C LYS A 216 0.96 -14.86 -3.50
N GLY A 217 1.48 -13.67 -3.16
CA GLY A 217 1.37 -12.46 -3.96
C GLY A 217 1.92 -12.62 -5.38
N ALA A 218 3.10 -13.20 -5.56
CA ALA A 218 3.73 -13.37 -6.87
C ALA A 218 2.82 -14.07 -7.90
N ARG A 219 2.16 -15.18 -7.50
CA ARG A 219 1.23 -15.90 -8.39
C ARG A 219 0.00 -15.07 -8.75
N ARG A 220 -0.53 -14.30 -7.78
CA ARG A 220 -1.70 -13.44 -7.99
C ARG A 220 -1.37 -12.25 -8.86
N ILE A 221 -0.20 -11.64 -8.65
CA ILE A 221 0.34 -10.57 -9.50
C ILE A 221 0.48 -11.09 -10.94
N PHE A 222 1.10 -12.24 -11.13
CA PHE A 222 1.27 -12.84 -12.45
C PHE A 222 -0.07 -13.07 -13.16
N LYS A 223 -1.06 -13.64 -12.46
CA LYS A 223 -2.41 -13.86 -13.03
C LYS A 223 -3.08 -12.54 -13.42
N ALA A 224 -2.94 -11.51 -12.61
CA ALA A 224 -3.52 -10.19 -12.90
C ALA A 224 -2.85 -9.53 -14.11
N LEU A 225 -1.53 -9.62 -14.23
CA LEU A 225 -0.80 -9.16 -15.41
C LEU A 225 -1.24 -9.89 -16.69
N GLN A 226 -1.42 -11.23 -16.63
CA GLN A 226 -1.96 -12.01 -17.73
C GLN A 226 -3.39 -11.60 -18.14
N SER A 227 -4.17 -11.04 -17.20
CA SER A 227 -5.49 -10.46 -17.46
C SER A 227 -5.43 -9.00 -17.92
N ASN A 228 -4.26 -8.53 -18.29
CA ASN A 228 -3.98 -7.15 -18.74
C ASN A 228 -4.36 -6.07 -17.71
N HIS A 229 -4.12 -6.33 -16.40
CA HIS A 229 -4.34 -5.35 -15.34
C HIS A 229 -3.06 -4.57 -15.01
N ALA A 230 -3.23 -3.34 -14.55
CA ALA A 230 -2.17 -2.57 -13.91
C ALA A 230 -2.00 -3.02 -12.46
N ILE A 231 -0.75 -3.18 -12.00
CA ILE A 231 -0.43 -3.63 -10.65
C ILE A 231 0.40 -2.59 -9.92
N GLY A 232 -0.23 -1.91 -8.95
CA GLY A 232 0.41 -0.90 -8.11
C GLY A 232 1.29 -1.53 -7.03
N ILE A 233 2.56 -1.12 -7.01
CA ILE A 233 3.57 -1.67 -6.10
C ILE A 233 4.44 -0.55 -5.53
N LEU A 234 4.57 -0.53 -4.20
CA LEU A 234 5.46 0.37 -3.48
C LEU A 234 6.73 -0.41 -3.07
N MET A 235 7.90 -0.04 -3.63
CA MET A 235 9.16 -0.77 -3.43
C MET A 235 10.17 -0.06 -2.52
N ASP A 236 9.83 1.04 -1.94
CA ASP A 236 10.72 1.96 -1.22
C ASP A 236 10.94 1.63 0.25
N GLN A 237 10.35 0.56 0.78
CA GLN A 237 10.52 0.15 2.17
C GLN A 237 11.54 -0.99 2.33
N HIS A 238 12.11 -1.08 3.55
CA HIS A 238 13.06 -2.13 3.92
C HIS A 238 12.41 -3.51 3.91
N MET A 239 13.10 -4.48 3.30
CA MET A 239 12.75 -5.89 3.32
C MET A 239 13.70 -6.69 4.22
N PRO A 240 13.24 -7.79 4.84
CA PRO A 240 14.13 -8.72 5.56
C PRO A 240 15.24 -9.24 4.64
N ARG A 241 16.47 -9.36 5.18
CA ARG A 241 17.66 -9.81 4.43
C ARG A 241 17.45 -11.12 3.66
N SER A 242 16.70 -12.07 4.23
CA SER A 242 16.41 -13.36 3.60
C SER A 242 15.50 -13.28 2.37
N GLN A 243 14.89 -12.12 2.10
CA GLN A 243 13.92 -11.90 1.01
C GLN A 243 14.29 -10.68 0.16
N ALA A 244 15.55 -10.25 0.21
CA ALA A 244 15.97 -8.99 -0.38
C ALA A 244 17.33 -9.10 -1.05
N VAL A 245 17.54 -8.24 -2.03
CA VAL A 245 18.84 -7.92 -2.58
C VAL A 245 19.30 -6.55 -2.06
N ARG A 246 20.63 -6.34 -2.07
CA ARG A 246 21.23 -5.05 -1.70
C ARG A 246 21.36 -4.20 -2.96
N VAL A 247 20.69 -3.06 -2.97
CA VAL A 247 20.75 -2.09 -4.06
C VAL A 247 21.01 -0.69 -3.52
N PRO A 248 21.65 0.19 -4.28
CA PRO A 248 21.83 1.58 -3.85
C PRO A 248 20.49 2.30 -3.78
N PHE A 249 20.33 3.14 -2.74
CA PHE A 249 19.24 4.10 -2.58
C PHE A 249 19.80 5.35 -1.92
N PHE A 250 19.78 6.47 -2.62
CA PHE A 250 20.53 7.69 -2.25
C PHE A 250 22.01 7.40 -1.97
N GLY A 251 22.66 6.64 -2.87
CA GLY A 251 24.07 6.27 -2.77
C GLY A 251 24.42 5.26 -1.68
N ARG A 252 23.47 4.87 -0.80
CA ARG A 252 23.68 3.91 0.28
C ARG A 252 23.00 2.59 0.01
N PRO A 253 23.64 1.42 0.29
CA PRO A 253 22.99 0.12 0.14
C PRO A 253 21.71 0.02 0.96
N ALA A 254 20.65 -0.56 0.38
CA ALA A 254 19.38 -0.80 1.04
C ALA A 254 18.79 -2.15 0.62
N TYR A 255 18.19 -2.88 1.56
CA TYR A 255 17.53 -4.15 1.28
C TYR A 255 16.20 -3.91 0.59
N THR A 256 16.05 -4.42 -0.64
CA THR A 256 14.87 -4.24 -1.50
C THR A 256 14.42 -5.59 -2.06
N THR A 257 13.12 -5.81 -2.23
CA THR A 257 12.57 -7.04 -2.78
C THR A 257 12.95 -7.21 -4.26
N PRO A 258 13.53 -8.36 -4.67
CA PRO A 258 13.85 -8.62 -6.08
C PRO A 258 12.66 -9.17 -6.89
N ILE A 259 11.59 -9.61 -6.21
CA ILE A 259 10.51 -10.38 -6.84
C ILE A 259 9.83 -9.63 -7.98
N ILE A 260 9.77 -8.30 -7.89
CA ILE A 260 9.13 -7.47 -8.90
C ILE A 260 9.99 -7.39 -10.16
N ALA A 261 11.31 -7.22 -9.99
CA ALA A 261 12.24 -7.28 -11.11
C ALA A 261 12.18 -8.64 -11.81
N GLN A 262 12.19 -9.74 -11.06
CA GLN A 262 12.08 -11.10 -11.60
C GLN A 262 10.77 -11.31 -12.40
N LEU A 263 9.63 -10.81 -11.87
CA LEU A 263 8.34 -10.91 -12.57
C LEU A 263 8.32 -10.08 -13.86
N ALA A 264 8.86 -8.85 -13.81
CA ALA A 264 8.94 -7.96 -14.96
C ALA A 264 9.82 -8.54 -16.06
N MET A 265 11.00 -9.04 -15.72
CA MET A 265 11.95 -9.67 -16.65
C MET A 265 11.34 -10.92 -17.32
N LYS A 266 10.78 -11.83 -16.50
CA LYS A 266 10.27 -13.12 -16.99
C LYS A 266 9.18 -12.97 -18.04
N ASN A 267 8.35 -11.94 -17.92
CA ASN A 267 7.18 -11.76 -18.77
C ASN A 267 7.28 -10.52 -19.66
N GLN A 268 8.42 -9.85 -19.65
CA GLN A 268 8.64 -8.58 -20.37
C GLN A 268 7.49 -7.58 -20.11
N VAL A 269 7.13 -7.46 -18.81
CA VAL A 269 6.06 -6.57 -18.37
C VAL A 269 6.60 -5.14 -18.37
N PRO A 270 5.90 -4.18 -19.01
CA PRO A 270 6.27 -2.77 -18.92
C PRO A 270 6.12 -2.25 -17.49
N ILE A 271 7.08 -1.43 -17.07
CA ILE A 271 7.10 -0.77 -15.76
C ILE A 271 6.87 0.72 -15.99
N VAL A 272 5.84 1.27 -15.35
CA VAL A 272 5.43 2.68 -15.47
C VAL A 272 5.59 3.34 -14.11
N PRO A 273 6.57 4.25 -13.91
CA PRO A 273 6.66 5.03 -12.68
C PRO A 273 5.48 6.00 -12.56
N ALA A 274 4.77 5.97 -11.43
CA ALA A 274 3.65 6.87 -11.18
C ALA A 274 3.62 7.33 -9.72
N PHE A 275 3.62 8.65 -9.51
CA PHE A 275 3.71 9.27 -8.20
C PHE A 275 2.69 10.39 -8.05
N SER A 276 2.25 10.62 -6.82
CA SER A 276 1.30 11.69 -6.49
C SER A 276 1.94 12.67 -5.52
N TYR A 277 1.88 13.95 -5.84
CA TYR A 277 2.37 15.04 -5.02
C TYR A 277 1.20 15.90 -4.57
N ARG A 278 1.20 16.32 -3.32
CA ARG A 278 0.23 17.29 -2.81
C ARG A 278 0.71 18.70 -3.11
N ASN A 279 -0.18 19.54 -3.64
CA ASN A 279 0.03 20.96 -3.79
C ASN A 279 -0.34 21.72 -2.50
N HIS A 280 0.10 22.97 -2.37
CA HIS A 280 -0.17 23.81 -1.19
C HIS A 280 -1.66 24.10 -0.97
N ASP A 281 -2.47 24.08 -2.02
CA ASP A 281 -3.92 24.26 -2.02
C ASP A 281 -4.71 22.97 -1.74
N ASN A 282 -4.02 21.90 -1.37
CA ASN A 282 -4.59 20.55 -1.16
C ASN A 282 -5.17 19.88 -2.42
N THR A 283 -4.81 20.35 -3.60
CA THR A 283 -4.94 19.58 -4.85
C THR A 283 -3.75 18.63 -5.02
N TYR A 284 -3.78 17.80 -6.04
CA TYR A 284 -2.77 16.80 -6.30
C TYR A 284 -2.25 16.88 -7.73
N ARG A 285 -0.93 16.75 -7.87
CA ARG A 285 -0.28 16.52 -9.15
C ARG A 285 0.13 15.05 -9.24
N GLY A 286 -0.50 14.30 -10.13
CA GLY A 286 -0.08 12.96 -10.52
C GLY A 286 0.93 13.06 -11.65
N LYS A 287 2.09 12.41 -11.50
CA LYS A 287 3.11 12.31 -12.55
C LYS A 287 3.30 10.86 -12.94
N VAL A 288 2.99 10.54 -14.18
CA VAL A 288 3.21 9.24 -14.80
C VAL A 288 4.34 9.39 -15.81
N SER A 289 5.42 8.65 -15.61
CA SER A 289 6.60 8.70 -16.48
C SER A 289 6.52 7.65 -17.59
N PRO A 290 7.27 7.81 -18.70
CA PRO A 290 7.34 6.82 -19.75
C PRO A 290 7.66 5.42 -19.22
N MET A 291 7.03 4.41 -19.81
CA MET A 291 7.29 3.02 -19.47
C MET A 291 8.72 2.61 -19.86
N PHE A 292 9.26 1.65 -19.12
CA PHE A 292 10.53 1.02 -19.43
C PHE A 292 10.46 -0.50 -19.19
N PHE A 293 11.43 -1.23 -19.76
CA PHE A 293 11.56 -2.66 -19.59
C PHE A 293 12.88 -2.98 -18.88
N LEU A 294 12.93 -4.11 -18.20
CA LEU A 294 14.17 -4.67 -17.67
C LEU A 294 14.76 -5.64 -18.68
N GLU A 295 16.08 -5.67 -18.77
CA GLU A 295 16.81 -6.72 -19.50
C GLU A 295 16.44 -8.09 -18.95
N GLN A 296 16.32 -9.08 -19.83
CA GLN A 296 16.05 -10.48 -19.46
C GLN A 296 17.32 -11.19 -18.99
N ASP A 297 17.98 -10.64 -17.99
CA ASP A 297 19.10 -11.25 -17.30
C ASP A 297 18.66 -11.85 -15.97
N PHE A 298 18.52 -13.17 -15.92
CA PHE A 298 18.08 -13.92 -14.73
C PHE A 298 19.24 -14.31 -13.81
N SER A 299 20.45 -13.86 -14.07
CA SER A 299 21.56 -13.99 -13.13
C SER A 299 21.30 -13.18 -11.86
N ASP A 300 21.97 -13.52 -10.77
CA ASP A 300 21.90 -12.72 -9.55
C ASP A 300 22.30 -11.26 -9.79
N ALA A 301 23.27 -11.03 -10.66
CA ALA A 301 23.72 -9.69 -11.04
C ALA A 301 22.64 -8.93 -11.83
N GLY A 302 22.00 -9.57 -12.80
CA GLY A 302 20.92 -8.99 -13.59
C GLY A 302 19.69 -8.63 -12.71
N ILE A 303 19.31 -9.52 -11.80
CA ILE A 303 18.21 -9.26 -10.83
C ILE A 303 18.54 -8.07 -9.93
N VAL A 304 19.78 -7.98 -9.44
CA VAL A 304 20.25 -6.82 -8.67
C VAL A 304 20.20 -5.55 -9.50
N ALA A 305 20.70 -5.58 -10.74
CA ALA A 305 20.70 -4.43 -11.65
C ALA A 305 19.29 -3.94 -11.96
N GLY A 306 18.35 -4.83 -12.29
CA GLY A 306 16.96 -4.49 -12.54
C GLY A 306 16.27 -3.90 -11.29
N THR A 307 16.52 -4.48 -10.11
CA THR A 307 16.00 -3.95 -8.84
C THR A 307 16.58 -2.56 -8.53
N ALA A 308 17.87 -2.36 -8.80
CA ALA A 308 18.54 -1.07 -8.63
C ALA A 308 17.98 0.00 -9.57
N LEU A 309 17.71 -0.33 -10.83
CA LEU A 309 17.09 0.59 -11.79
C LEU A 309 15.72 1.05 -11.32
N MET A 310 14.86 0.13 -10.89
CA MET A 310 13.55 0.47 -10.34
C MET A 310 13.66 1.36 -9.10
N THR A 311 14.58 1.04 -8.18
CA THR A 311 14.83 1.83 -6.97
C THR A 311 15.34 3.24 -7.30
N LYS A 312 16.20 3.37 -8.34
CA LYS A 312 16.68 4.67 -8.84
C LYS A 312 15.54 5.52 -9.39
N LYS A 313 14.58 4.93 -10.10
CA LYS A 313 13.40 5.65 -10.59
C LYS A 313 12.55 6.22 -9.44
N ILE A 314 12.41 5.49 -8.35
CA ILE A 314 11.74 5.99 -7.14
C ILE A 314 12.54 7.15 -6.52
N GLU A 315 13.87 7.02 -6.42
CA GLU A 315 14.75 8.07 -5.90
C GLU A 315 14.64 9.37 -6.72
N GLU A 316 14.61 9.27 -8.07
CA GLU A 316 14.43 10.40 -8.97
C GLU A 316 13.16 11.19 -8.64
N CYS A 317 12.03 10.49 -8.42
CA CYS A 317 10.75 11.12 -8.07
C CYS A 317 10.74 11.71 -6.64
N ILE A 318 11.44 11.08 -5.68
CA ILE A 318 11.57 11.65 -4.32
C ILE A 318 12.35 12.96 -4.36
N ARG A 319 13.35 13.08 -5.25
CA ARG A 319 14.16 14.31 -5.40
C ARG A 319 13.37 15.51 -5.94
N GLU A 320 12.23 15.28 -6.61
CA GLU A 320 11.34 16.37 -7.07
C GLU A 320 10.66 17.07 -5.89
N ASP A 321 10.28 16.33 -4.85
CA ASP A 321 9.77 16.90 -3.59
C ASP A 321 10.19 16.02 -2.41
N VAL A 322 11.35 16.35 -1.87
CA VAL A 322 11.95 15.63 -0.73
C VAL A 322 11.05 15.67 0.50
N SER A 323 10.22 16.69 0.64
CA SER A 323 9.40 16.91 1.83
C SER A 323 8.21 15.95 1.95
N GLN A 324 7.85 15.25 0.89
CA GLN A 324 6.66 14.40 0.85
C GLN A 324 6.94 12.89 0.95
N TRP A 325 8.21 12.45 0.93
CA TRP A 325 8.50 11.02 1.10
C TRP A 325 8.43 10.60 2.57
N PHE A 326 8.12 9.32 2.79
CA PHE A 326 7.90 8.73 4.13
C PHE A 326 9.22 8.48 4.89
N TRP A 327 10.01 9.55 5.14
CA TRP A 327 11.33 9.52 5.80
C TRP A 327 11.35 8.85 7.18
N VAL A 328 10.22 8.70 7.86
CA VAL A 328 10.11 8.06 9.18
C VAL A 328 10.31 6.55 9.15
N HIS A 329 10.44 5.93 7.97
CA HIS A 329 10.71 4.52 7.81
C HIS A 329 12.20 4.22 7.96
N ARG A 330 12.55 3.08 8.59
CA ARG A 330 13.94 2.63 8.71
C ARG A 330 14.42 1.96 7.42
N ARG A 331 14.56 2.73 6.35
CA ARG A 331 14.92 2.22 5.01
C ARG A 331 16.25 1.49 5.00
N TRP A 332 17.22 2.00 5.74
CA TRP A 332 18.58 1.44 5.84
C TRP A 332 18.81 0.62 7.11
N LYS A 333 17.75 0.01 7.65
CA LYS A 333 17.86 -0.87 8.83
C LYS A 333 18.87 -1.99 8.58
N HIS A 334 19.77 -2.22 9.56
CA HIS A 334 20.86 -3.22 9.56
C HIS A 334 22.05 -2.93 8.64
N MET A 335 22.07 -1.83 7.88
CA MET A 335 23.22 -1.51 7.02
C MET A 335 24.46 -1.13 7.82
N ASP A 336 24.30 -0.48 8.99
CA ASP A 336 25.44 -0.08 9.86
C ASP A 336 26.16 -1.28 10.50
N LYS A 337 25.55 -2.45 10.50
CA LYS A 337 26.14 -3.69 11.06
C LYS A 337 26.94 -4.51 10.05
N ASP A 338 26.72 -4.26 8.77
CA ASP A 338 27.35 -4.99 7.67
C ASP A 338 28.64 -4.30 7.14
N VAL A 339 29.04 -3.18 7.76
CA VAL A 339 30.26 -2.39 7.42
C VAL A 339 31.43 -2.73 8.36
N LYS A 340 31.32 -3.80 9.17
CA LYS A 340 32.44 -4.30 9.98
C LYS A 340 33.08 -5.51 9.34
#